data_3f49f3b229bd6e3c7704b59170d71c49
#
_entry.id   3f49f3b229bd6e3c7704b59170d71c49
#
_cell.length_a   1.000
_cell.length_b   1.000
_cell.length_c   1.000
_cell.angle_alpha   90.00
_cell.angle_beta   90.00
_cell.angle_gamma   90.00
#
_symmetry.space_group_name_H-M   'P 1'
#
loop_
_entity.id
_entity.type
_entity.pdbx_description
1 polymer ?
#
loop_
_entity_poly.entity_id
_entity_poly.type
_entity_poly.pdbx_seq_one_letter_code
_entity_poly.pdbx_strand_id
1 'polypeptide(L)'
;MQRDPRAFLWDVRESTLAIQDFIAGMVADAYAASDLVQAGVERKFEIIGEALNQLTKLDTPLAARIPELPQIVAFRNQLIHGYASVKARAVWNVAQSSLPALLVCVNSLLEELGED
;
A
#
# COMPACT_ATOMS: atom_id res chain seq x y z
N MET A 1 -11.06 4.33 21.58
CA MET A 1 -9.92 3.42 21.82
C MET A 1 -9.03 3.37 20.59
N GLN A 2 -7.75 3.55 20.79
CA GLN A 2 -6.81 3.52 19.67
C GLN A 2 -6.44 2.07 19.33
N ARG A 3 -6.21 1.83 18.03
CA ARG A 3 -5.72 0.54 17.56
C ARG A 3 -4.26 0.37 17.95
N ASP A 4 -3.84 -0.86 18.15
CA ASP A 4 -2.43 -1.20 18.26
C ASP A 4 -1.72 -0.86 16.94
N PRO A 5 -0.53 -0.23 16.97
CA PRO A 5 0.23 0.06 15.75
C PRO A 5 0.42 -1.16 14.85
N ARG A 6 0.54 -2.35 15.44
CA ARG A 6 0.68 -3.59 14.67
C ARG A 6 -0.52 -3.86 13.77
N ALA A 7 -1.73 -3.44 14.19
CA ALA A 7 -2.93 -3.63 13.38
C ALA A 7 -2.83 -2.87 12.06
N PHE A 8 -2.30 -1.65 12.08
CA PHE A 8 -2.10 -0.88 10.84
C PHE A 8 -1.02 -1.51 9.95
N LEU A 9 0.07 -1.96 10.55
CA LEU A 9 1.13 -2.67 9.79
C LEU A 9 0.59 -3.96 9.17
N TRP A 10 -0.26 -4.67 9.90
CA TRP A 10 -0.89 -5.88 9.39
C TRP A 10 -1.81 -5.57 8.21
N ASP A 11 -2.61 -4.49 8.29
CA ASP A 11 -3.46 -4.06 7.18
C ASP A 11 -2.62 -3.73 5.93
N VAL A 12 -1.48 -3.07 6.12
CA VAL A 12 -0.56 -2.75 5.02
C VAL A 12 -0.02 -4.03 4.39
N ARG A 13 0.43 -4.98 5.22
CA ARG A 13 0.95 -6.26 4.74
C ARG A 13 -0.09 -7.01 3.92
N GLU A 14 -1.29 -7.19 4.47
CA GLU A 14 -2.33 -7.96 3.80
C GLU A 14 -2.79 -7.31 2.51
N SER A 15 -2.92 -5.99 2.50
CA SER A 15 -3.30 -5.27 1.29
C SER A 15 -2.20 -5.32 0.22
N THR A 16 -0.93 -5.25 0.62
CA THR A 16 0.19 -5.37 -0.30
C THR A 16 0.22 -6.77 -0.94
N LEU A 17 0.05 -7.80 -0.10
CA LEU A 17 -0.01 -9.18 -0.61
C LEU A 17 -1.20 -9.37 -1.55
N ALA A 18 -2.34 -8.76 -1.25
CA ALA A 18 -3.51 -8.85 -2.12
C ALA A 18 -3.24 -8.23 -3.49
N ILE A 19 -2.58 -7.05 -3.53
CA ILE A 19 -2.23 -6.42 -4.81
C ILE A 19 -1.31 -7.35 -5.61
N GLN A 20 -0.27 -7.89 -4.98
CA GLN A 20 0.66 -8.78 -5.65
C GLN A 20 -0.05 -10.02 -6.21
N ASP A 21 -1.03 -10.52 -5.48
CA ASP A 21 -1.84 -11.65 -5.89
C ASP A 21 -2.72 -11.30 -7.11
N PHE A 22 -3.38 -10.13 -7.06
CA PHE A 22 -4.26 -9.68 -8.15
C PHE A 22 -3.52 -9.54 -9.47
N ILE A 23 -2.25 -9.08 -9.42
CA ILE A 23 -1.48 -8.81 -10.63
C ILE A 23 -0.47 -9.93 -10.96
N ALA A 24 -0.47 -11.02 -10.21
CA ALA A 24 0.46 -12.12 -10.41
C ALA A 24 0.35 -12.66 -11.84
N GLY A 25 1.47 -12.74 -12.53
CA GLY A 25 1.52 -13.23 -13.90
C GLY A 25 1.06 -12.22 -14.96
N MET A 26 0.64 -11.02 -14.56
CA MET A 26 0.24 -9.98 -15.53
C MET A 26 1.44 -9.18 -16.02
N VAL A 27 1.29 -8.62 -17.23
CA VAL A 27 2.18 -7.59 -17.74
C VAL A 27 1.41 -6.26 -17.72
N ALA A 28 2.13 -5.14 -17.89
CA ALA A 28 1.52 -3.82 -17.80
C ALA A 28 0.32 -3.63 -18.72
N ASP A 29 0.39 -4.14 -19.96
CA ASP A 29 -0.70 -4.00 -20.93
C ASP A 29 -1.95 -4.78 -20.50
N ALA A 30 -1.77 -5.98 -19.91
CA ALA A 30 -2.88 -6.76 -19.39
C ALA A 30 -3.56 -6.04 -18.23
N TYR A 31 -2.77 -5.45 -17.34
CA TYR A 31 -3.30 -4.66 -16.23
C TYR A 31 -4.11 -3.47 -16.77
N ALA A 32 -3.55 -2.73 -17.74
CA ALA A 32 -4.22 -1.56 -18.32
C ALA A 32 -5.52 -1.92 -19.02
N ALA A 33 -5.68 -3.17 -19.44
CA ALA A 33 -6.88 -3.65 -20.12
C ALA A 33 -7.94 -4.23 -19.17
N SER A 34 -7.66 -4.32 -17.88
CA SER A 34 -8.57 -4.95 -16.92
C SER A 34 -9.12 -3.94 -15.91
N ASP A 35 -10.32 -3.44 -16.15
CA ASP A 35 -10.99 -2.52 -15.21
C ASP A 35 -11.19 -3.17 -13.85
N LEU A 36 -11.52 -4.45 -13.84
CA LEU A 36 -11.76 -5.18 -12.59
C LEU A 36 -10.51 -5.24 -11.72
N VAL A 37 -9.38 -5.62 -12.31
CA VAL A 37 -8.12 -5.71 -11.56
C VAL A 37 -7.68 -4.32 -11.11
N GLN A 38 -7.81 -3.32 -11.96
CA GLN A 38 -7.49 -1.93 -11.59
C GLN A 38 -8.30 -1.48 -10.38
N ALA A 39 -9.60 -1.75 -10.36
CA ALA A 39 -10.46 -1.36 -9.25
C ALA A 39 -10.02 -2.02 -7.94
N GLY A 40 -9.68 -3.30 -8.00
CA GLY A 40 -9.19 -4.03 -6.82
C GLY A 40 -7.87 -3.49 -6.30
N VAL A 41 -6.93 -3.26 -7.20
CA VAL A 41 -5.60 -2.74 -6.85
C VAL A 41 -5.72 -1.34 -6.25
N GLU A 42 -6.50 -0.46 -6.87
CA GLU A 42 -6.67 0.91 -6.38
C GLU A 42 -7.31 0.91 -5.00
N ARG A 43 -8.31 0.07 -4.76
CA ARG A 43 -8.92 -0.04 -3.43
C ARG A 43 -7.90 -0.47 -2.39
N LYS A 44 -7.03 -1.42 -2.70
CA LYS A 44 -6.00 -1.85 -1.77
C LYS A 44 -4.97 -0.76 -1.50
N PHE A 45 -4.60 0.03 -2.52
CA PHE A 45 -3.73 1.19 -2.31
C PHE A 45 -4.38 2.23 -1.37
N GLU A 46 -5.69 2.43 -1.49
CA GLU A 46 -6.41 3.32 -0.56
C GLU A 46 -6.29 2.82 0.88
N ILE A 47 -6.46 1.52 1.08
CA ILE A 47 -6.34 0.91 2.41
C ILE A 47 -4.92 1.07 2.96
N ILE A 48 -3.91 0.79 2.13
CA ILE A 48 -2.50 0.93 2.52
C ILE A 48 -2.23 2.37 2.94
N GLY A 49 -2.60 3.33 2.09
CA GLY A 49 -2.33 4.74 2.38
C GLY A 49 -3.06 5.23 3.63
N GLU A 50 -4.29 4.80 3.84
CA GLU A 50 -5.04 5.16 5.04
C GLU A 50 -4.39 4.56 6.30
N ALA A 51 -4.00 3.30 6.25
CA ALA A 51 -3.35 2.65 7.38
C ALA A 51 -2.03 3.34 7.74
N LEU A 52 -1.21 3.66 6.73
CA LEU A 52 0.05 4.36 6.95
C LEU A 52 -0.17 5.77 7.51
N ASN A 53 -1.20 6.46 7.03
CA ASN A 53 -1.53 7.79 7.53
C ASN A 53 -1.96 7.74 9.00
N GLN A 54 -2.79 6.76 9.36
CA GLN A 54 -3.20 6.57 10.75
C GLN A 54 -2.03 6.17 11.63
N LEU A 55 -1.14 5.32 11.12
CA LEU A 55 0.07 4.94 11.86
C LEU A 55 0.93 6.15 12.17
N THR A 56 1.07 7.08 11.21
CA THR A 56 1.84 8.30 11.41
C THR A 56 1.26 9.13 12.58
N LYS A 57 -0.06 9.19 12.68
CA LYS A 57 -0.73 9.93 13.76
C LYS A 57 -0.59 9.23 15.11
N LEU A 58 -0.61 7.91 15.12
CA LEU A 58 -0.57 7.12 16.35
C LEU A 58 0.85 6.96 16.90
N ASP A 59 1.81 6.72 16.02
CA ASP A 59 3.19 6.40 16.40
C ASP A 59 4.14 6.96 15.34
N THR A 60 4.40 8.26 15.44
CA THR A 60 5.24 8.96 14.46
C THR A 60 6.66 8.38 14.35
N PRO A 61 7.35 8.02 15.46
CA PRO A 61 8.67 7.41 15.34
C PRO A 61 8.67 6.08 14.60
N LEU A 62 7.65 5.25 14.80
CA LEU A 62 7.53 3.98 14.09
C LEU A 62 7.28 4.22 12.60
N ALA A 63 6.38 5.13 12.26
CA ALA A 63 6.08 5.48 10.88
C ALA A 63 7.32 6.01 10.15
N ALA A 64 8.18 6.76 10.85
CA ALA A 64 9.41 7.31 10.28
C ALA A 64 10.39 6.24 9.83
N ARG A 65 10.22 5.00 10.30
CA ARG A 65 11.06 3.87 9.91
C ARG A 65 10.63 3.21 8.60
N ILE A 66 9.56 3.71 7.96
CA ILE A 66 9.06 3.18 6.69
C ILE A 66 9.40 4.17 5.58
N PRO A 67 10.48 3.93 4.80
CA PRO A 67 10.94 4.90 3.79
C PRO A 67 9.91 5.19 2.70
N GLU A 68 9.10 4.21 2.31
CA GLU A 68 8.10 4.35 1.26
C GLU A 68 6.85 5.10 1.70
N LEU A 69 6.67 5.34 3.00
CA LEU A 69 5.42 5.86 3.54
C LEU A 69 4.98 7.19 2.92
N PRO A 70 5.83 8.23 2.88
CA PRO A 70 5.38 9.52 2.33
C PRO A 70 4.92 9.41 0.89
N GLN A 71 5.63 8.63 0.08
CA GLN A 71 5.31 8.44 -1.34
C GLN A 71 3.97 7.70 -1.50
N ILE A 72 3.76 6.65 -0.73
CA ILE A 72 2.54 5.85 -0.82
C ILE A 72 1.32 6.66 -0.34
N VAL A 73 1.47 7.41 0.75
CA VAL A 73 0.38 8.27 1.24
C VAL A 73 0.04 9.35 0.21
N ALA A 74 1.05 9.96 -0.40
CA ALA A 74 0.82 10.95 -1.47
C ALA A 74 0.11 10.32 -2.66
N PHE A 75 0.51 9.12 -3.05
CA PHE A 75 -0.12 8.40 -4.16
C PHE A 75 -1.58 8.07 -3.85
N ARG A 76 -1.86 7.59 -2.64
CA ARG A 76 -3.24 7.33 -2.20
C ARG A 76 -4.10 8.59 -2.27
N ASN A 77 -3.53 9.74 -1.88
CA ASN A 77 -4.27 11.01 -1.97
C ASN A 77 -4.60 11.36 -3.42
N GLN A 78 -3.70 11.09 -4.36
CA GLN A 78 -3.98 11.27 -5.79
C GLN A 78 -5.12 10.36 -6.25
N LEU A 79 -5.15 9.12 -5.80
CA LEU A 79 -6.21 8.18 -6.16
C LEU A 79 -7.57 8.64 -5.66
N ILE A 80 -7.66 9.20 -4.46
CA ILE A 80 -8.94 9.62 -3.88
C ILE A 80 -9.42 10.94 -4.46
N HIS A 81 -8.52 11.88 -4.66
CA HIS A 81 -8.89 13.25 -5.03
C HIS A 81 -8.75 13.55 -6.51
N GLY A 82 -7.96 12.76 -7.23
CA GLY A 82 -7.69 13.00 -8.64
C GLY A 82 -7.73 11.73 -9.49
N TYR A 83 -8.57 10.77 -9.12
CA TYR A 83 -8.56 9.45 -9.77
C TYR A 83 -8.71 9.51 -11.29
N ALA A 84 -9.46 10.48 -11.80
CA ALA A 84 -9.69 10.61 -13.24
C ALA A 84 -8.41 10.93 -14.02
N SER A 85 -7.41 11.49 -13.34
CA SER A 85 -6.12 11.83 -13.97
C SER A 85 -5.02 10.80 -13.70
N VAL A 86 -5.27 9.81 -12.84
CA VAL A 86 -4.28 8.78 -12.52
C VAL A 86 -4.40 7.65 -13.52
N LYS A 87 -3.34 7.44 -14.29
CA LYS A 87 -3.34 6.43 -15.36
C LYS A 87 -3.01 5.05 -14.79
N ALA A 88 -3.58 4.01 -15.42
CA ALA A 88 -3.32 2.63 -15.04
C ALA A 88 -1.84 2.31 -14.99
N ARG A 89 -1.05 2.82 -15.94
CA ARG A 89 0.39 2.55 -15.98
C ARG A 89 1.12 3.16 -14.77
N ALA A 90 0.66 4.30 -14.28
CA ALA A 90 1.23 4.91 -13.07
C ALA A 90 0.98 4.03 -11.85
N VAL A 91 -0.23 3.49 -11.72
CA VAL A 91 -0.57 2.57 -10.63
C VAL A 91 0.27 1.31 -10.71
N TRP A 92 0.38 0.74 -11.92
CA TRP A 92 1.22 -0.44 -12.18
C TRP A 92 2.67 -0.19 -11.73
N ASN A 93 3.23 0.97 -12.12
CA ASN A 93 4.61 1.30 -11.79
C ASN A 93 4.84 1.40 -10.27
N VAL A 94 3.91 2.01 -9.54
CA VAL A 94 4.01 2.08 -8.07
C VAL A 94 3.95 0.68 -7.47
N ALA A 95 3.06 -0.17 -7.98
CA ALA A 95 2.94 -1.55 -7.50
C ALA A 95 4.23 -2.33 -7.72
N GLN A 96 4.89 -2.13 -8.85
CA GLN A 96 6.12 -2.85 -9.16
C GLN A 96 7.34 -2.31 -8.42
N SER A 97 7.42 -0.98 -8.24
CA SER A 97 8.63 -0.35 -7.71
C SER A 97 8.60 -0.16 -6.19
N SER A 98 7.44 0.10 -5.59
CA SER A 98 7.37 0.48 -4.18
C SER A 98 6.91 -0.65 -3.26
N LEU A 99 6.02 -1.51 -3.72
CA LEU A 99 5.41 -2.53 -2.84
C LEU A 99 6.38 -3.60 -2.35
N PRO A 100 7.34 -4.10 -3.15
CA PRO A 100 8.27 -5.11 -2.63
C PRO A 100 9.07 -4.62 -1.44
N ALA A 101 9.61 -3.40 -1.52
CA ALA A 101 10.38 -2.82 -0.41
C ALA A 101 9.50 -2.51 0.79
N LEU A 102 8.28 -2.03 0.55
CA LEU A 102 7.31 -1.77 1.61
C LEU A 102 6.98 -3.06 2.36
N LEU A 103 6.75 -4.15 1.65
CA LEU A 103 6.43 -5.44 2.24
C LEU A 103 7.57 -5.94 3.13
N VAL A 104 8.81 -5.86 2.65
CA VAL A 104 9.99 -6.27 3.42
C VAL A 104 10.08 -5.45 4.71
N CYS A 105 9.91 -4.13 4.61
CA CYS A 105 9.98 -3.24 5.76
C CYS A 105 8.89 -3.56 6.79
N VAL A 106 7.65 -3.70 6.33
CA VAL A 106 6.51 -3.96 7.22
C VAL A 106 6.64 -5.32 7.90
N ASN A 107 7.06 -6.35 7.18
CA ASN A 107 7.30 -7.67 7.76
C ASN A 107 8.38 -7.61 8.85
N SER A 108 9.44 -6.86 8.60
CA SER A 108 10.53 -6.70 9.56
C SER A 108 10.04 -6.00 10.85
N LEU A 109 9.23 -4.95 10.70
CA LEU A 109 8.67 -4.25 11.85
C LEU A 109 7.69 -5.11 12.65
N LEU A 110 6.85 -5.88 11.97
CA LEU A 110 5.92 -6.78 12.64
C LEU A 110 6.67 -7.87 13.42
N GLU A 111 7.71 -8.42 12.82
CA GLU A 111 8.54 -9.41 13.50
C GLU A 111 9.19 -8.82 14.76
N GLU A 112 9.73 -7.60 14.64
CA GLU A 112 10.37 -6.89 15.74
C GLU A 112 9.39 -6.60 16.88
N LEU A 113 8.13 -6.24 16.55
CA LEU A 113 7.09 -5.89 17.52
C LEU A 113 6.38 -7.12 18.12
N GLY A 114 6.66 -8.31 17.62
CA GLY A 114 5.98 -9.52 18.07
C GLY A 114 4.56 -9.58 17.55
N GLU A 115 4.41 -10.00 16.31
CA GLU A 115 3.15 -9.88 15.57
C GLU A 115 2.04 -10.79 16.09
N ASP A 116 2.30 -11.84 16.70
CA ASP A 116 1.31 -12.85 17.09
C ASP A 116 -0.12 -12.39 17.21
#